data_2179b5cc9f4a605a9dd69a8831c92840
#
_entry.id   2179b5cc9f4a605a9dd69a8831c92840
#
_cell.length_a   1.000
_cell.length_b   1.000
_cell.length_c   1.000
_cell.angle_alpha   90.00
_cell.angle_beta   90.00
_cell.angle_gamma   90.00
#
_symmetry.space_group_name_H-M   'P 1'
#
loop_
_entity.id
_entity.type
_entity.pdbx_description
1 polymer ?
#
loop_
_entity_poly.entity_id
_entity_poly.type
_entity_poly.pdbx_seq_one_letter_code
_entity_poly.pdbx_strand_id
1 'polypeptide(L)'
;VTHLIAHILKSAGKKIILGGNIRGVSGLQLLKKIKNAKMAVFELDSWQLQGFGDSKISPCISVFTTFFPDHMGYYKGNIKKYFSDKAHIFKYHKNKDLLIVGKQVLPFIQKWGGKIKSKIVIPKEKLPKSWKFNLPGMHNEYNAMLAVEVARTLCISDKKTRRALESFTSLPGRLQFLRKVNGIKVYNDNSSTTPDATIVALQAVGDVKARKVVLIIGGDNKFLDMSELINEIPKFCSKVVLFKERGTDLIRDKIFSFRNKGIAVYEEEGLKSTVKRAFSIAKRGETILYSPAFFSFGKHFKNEFDRGDQFVKIVKNLR
;
A
#
# COMPACT_ATOMS: atom_id res chain seq x y z
N VAL A 1 -7.38 1.30 -1.69
CA VAL A 1 -8.55 1.73 -2.49
C VAL A 1 -9.72 0.78 -2.28
N THR A 2 -9.58 -0.53 -2.48
CA THR A 2 -10.66 -1.54 -2.41
C THR A 2 -11.46 -1.49 -1.10
N HIS A 3 -10.78 -1.50 0.05
CA HIS A 3 -11.45 -1.39 1.36
C HIS A 3 -12.15 -0.04 1.55
N LEU A 4 -11.59 1.05 1.02
CA LEU A 4 -12.19 2.37 1.09
C LEU A 4 -13.48 2.44 0.26
N ILE A 5 -13.47 1.89 -0.96
CA ILE A 5 -14.67 1.73 -1.77
C ILE A 5 -15.72 0.91 -1.01
N ALA A 6 -15.33 -0.23 -0.46
CA ALA A 6 -16.24 -1.09 0.30
C ALA A 6 -16.82 -0.36 1.52
N HIS A 7 -16.02 0.43 2.23
CA HIS A 7 -16.46 1.23 3.38
C HIS A 7 -17.48 2.30 2.96
N ILE A 8 -17.22 3.06 1.89
CA ILE A 8 -18.15 4.05 1.36
C ILE A 8 -19.47 3.40 0.96
N LEU A 9 -19.43 2.28 0.23
CA LEU A 9 -20.63 1.57 -0.21
C LEU A 9 -21.46 1.06 0.96
N LYS A 10 -20.82 0.44 1.95
CA LYS A 10 -21.50 -0.04 3.18
C LYS A 10 -22.12 1.12 3.96
N SER A 11 -21.38 2.22 4.16
CA SER A 11 -21.86 3.43 4.84
C SER A 11 -23.03 4.09 4.11
N ALA A 12 -23.12 3.89 2.79
CA ALA A 12 -24.26 4.33 1.98
C ALA A 12 -25.44 3.34 1.98
N GLY A 13 -25.38 2.25 2.76
CA GLY A 13 -26.43 1.24 2.86
C GLY A 13 -26.44 0.21 1.73
N LYS A 14 -25.38 0.11 0.92
CA LYS A 14 -25.31 -0.89 -0.15
C LYS A 14 -24.94 -2.26 0.40
N LYS A 15 -25.70 -3.30 -0.01
CA LYS A 15 -25.39 -4.70 0.31
C LYS A 15 -24.27 -5.18 -0.62
N ILE A 16 -23.06 -5.31 -0.10
CA ILE A 16 -21.88 -5.73 -0.86
C ILE A 16 -21.21 -6.96 -0.27
N ILE A 17 -20.53 -7.71 -1.11
CA ILE A 17 -19.48 -8.64 -0.72
C ILE A 17 -18.12 -8.01 -1.04
N LEU A 18 -17.13 -8.31 -0.21
CA LEU A 18 -15.75 -7.86 -0.36
C LEU A 18 -14.86 -9.09 -0.46
N GLY A 19 -14.02 -9.17 -1.48
CA GLY A 19 -13.20 -10.35 -1.74
C GLY A 19 -11.98 -10.08 -2.61
N GLY A 20 -11.42 -11.16 -3.15
CA GLY A 20 -10.19 -11.13 -3.93
C GLY A 20 -8.95 -11.30 -3.06
N ASN A 21 -7.87 -10.60 -3.37
CA ASN A 21 -6.61 -10.65 -2.62
C ASN A 21 -6.69 -9.92 -1.27
N ILE A 22 -7.58 -10.41 -0.39
CA ILE A 22 -7.86 -9.84 0.92
C ILE A 22 -7.61 -10.89 2.00
N ARG A 23 -6.90 -10.50 3.05
CA ARG A 23 -6.58 -11.36 4.20
C ARG A 23 -7.84 -12.01 4.79
N GLY A 24 -7.79 -13.34 4.95
CA GLY A 24 -8.83 -14.10 5.61
C GLY A 24 -10.15 -14.25 4.85
N VAL A 25 -10.18 -13.87 3.57
CA VAL A 25 -11.38 -14.00 2.72
C VAL A 25 -11.13 -15.02 1.62
N SER A 26 -11.79 -16.17 1.71
CA SER A 26 -11.80 -17.17 0.63
C SER A 26 -12.85 -16.82 -0.42
N GLY A 27 -12.45 -16.80 -1.71
CA GLY A 27 -13.37 -16.60 -2.83
C GLY A 27 -14.53 -17.60 -2.84
N LEU A 28 -14.26 -18.87 -2.55
CA LEU A 28 -15.28 -19.93 -2.51
C LEU A 28 -16.30 -19.71 -1.38
N GLN A 29 -15.86 -19.22 -0.21
CA GLN A 29 -16.78 -18.91 0.88
C GLN A 29 -17.71 -17.74 0.56
N LEU A 30 -17.32 -16.84 -0.34
CA LEU A 30 -18.16 -15.74 -0.79
C LEU A 30 -19.35 -16.21 -1.61
N LEU A 31 -19.26 -17.35 -2.30
CA LEU A 31 -20.37 -17.92 -3.09
C LEU A 31 -21.63 -18.10 -2.23
N LYS A 32 -21.47 -18.50 -0.96
CA LYS A 32 -22.60 -18.64 -0.02
C LYS A 32 -23.30 -17.31 0.30
N LYS A 33 -22.62 -16.17 0.10
CA LYS A 33 -23.12 -14.82 0.42
C LYS A 33 -23.66 -14.06 -0.80
N ILE A 34 -23.50 -14.58 -2.01
CA ILE A 34 -23.90 -13.91 -3.26
C ILE A 34 -25.39 -13.60 -3.29
N LYS A 35 -26.24 -14.53 -2.86
CA LYS A 35 -27.70 -14.36 -2.86
C LYS A 35 -28.17 -13.09 -2.13
N ASN A 36 -27.43 -12.63 -1.14
CA ASN A 36 -27.78 -11.48 -0.30
C ASN A 36 -27.05 -10.18 -0.73
N ALA A 37 -26.15 -10.25 -1.70
CA ALA A 37 -25.37 -9.11 -2.16
C ALA A 37 -25.89 -8.58 -3.50
N LYS A 38 -25.91 -7.25 -3.64
CA LYS A 38 -26.22 -6.58 -4.91
C LYS A 38 -24.96 -6.20 -5.71
N MET A 39 -23.82 -6.19 -5.06
CA MET A 39 -22.54 -5.82 -5.65
C MET A 39 -21.40 -6.62 -5.03
N ALA A 40 -20.34 -6.84 -5.81
CA ALA A 40 -19.07 -7.38 -5.36
C ALA A 40 -17.97 -6.33 -5.53
N VAL A 41 -17.12 -6.17 -4.53
CA VAL A 41 -15.90 -5.36 -4.58
C VAL A 41 -14.73 -6.30 -4.40
N PHE A 42 -13.85 -6.37 -5.41
CA PHE A 42 -12.71 -7.28 -5.40
C PHE A 42 -11.39 -6.52 -5.47
N GLU A 43 -10.43 -6.92 -4.65
CA GLU A 43 -9.03 -6.61 -4.87
C GLU A 43 -8.41 -7.71 -5.72
N LEU A 44 -7.88 -7.35 -6.89
CA LEU A 44 -7.38 -8.32 -7.85
C LEU A 44 -5.88 -8.09 -8.09
N ASP A 45 -5.09 -9.12 -7.87
CA ASP A 45 -3.70 -9.16 -8.26
C ASP A 45 -3.52 -9.66 -9.71
N SER A 46 -2.26 -9.69 -10.18
CA SER A 46 -1.98 -10.10 -11.56
C SER A 46 -2.28 -11.57 -11.85
N TRP A 47 -2.12 -12.45 -10.87
CA TRP A 47 -2.43 -13.88 -11.03
C TRP A 47 -3.94 -14.12 -11.11
N GLN A 48 -4.70 -13.50 -10.24
CA GLN A 48 -6.17 -13.58 -10.31
C GLN A 48 -6.70 -13.02 -11.62
N LEU A 49 -6.08 -11.95 -12.14
CA LEU A 49 -6.45 -11.35 -13.42
C LEU A 49 -6.09 -12.24 -14.63
N GLN A 50 -5.15 -13.18 -14.52
CA GLN A 50 -4.95 -14.21 -15.57
C GLN A 50 -6.23 -15.01 -15.78
N GLY A 51 -6.88 -15.48 -14.70
CA GLY A 51 -8.16 -16.20 -14.80
C GLY A 51 -9.29 -15.36 -15.42
N PHE A 52 -9.29 -14.03 -15.18
CA PHE A 52 -10.18 -13.11 -15.89
C PHE A 52 -9.85 -13.04 -17.39
N GLY A 53 -8.57 -13.09 -17.73
CA GLY A 53 -8.09 -13.17 -19.10
C GLY A 53 -8.55 -14.43 -19.81
N ASP A 54 -8.40 -15.59 -19.18
CA ASP A 54 -8.83 -16.90 -19.71
C ASP A 54 -10.34 -16.93 -19.93
N SER A 55 -11.11 -16.36 -19.00
CA SER A 55 -12.56 -16.27 -19.08
C SER A 55 -13.07 -15.15 -20.00
N LYS A 56 -12.18 -14.29 -20.51
CA LYS A 56 -12.49 -13.11 -21.34
C LYS A 56 -13.53 -12.17 -20.72
N ILE A 57 -13.40 -11.92 -19.42
CA ILE A 57 -14.28 -11.04 -18.66
C ILE A 57 -13.50 -9.90 -17.99
N SER A 58 -14.19 -8.79 -17.73
CA SER A 58 -13.69 -7.69 -16.88
C SER A 58 -14.84 -7.17 -16.03
N PRO A 59 -14.58 -6.61 -14.82
CA PRO A 59 -15.62 -6.01 -13.99
C PRO A 59 -16.24 -4.79 -14.69
N CYS A 60 -17.55 -4.54 -14.48
CA CYS A 60 -18.23 -3.39 -15.09
C CYS A 60 -17.65 -2.02 -14.67
N ILE A 61 -17.12 -1.93 -13.45
CA ILE A 61 -16.38 -0.77 -12.94
C ILE A 61 -15.02 -1.27 -12.50
N SER A 62 -13.98 -0.80 -13.15
CA SER A 62 -12.60 -1.15 -12.87
C SER A 62 -11.82 0.05 -12.38
N VAL A 63 -10.95 -0.15 -11.38
CA VAL A 63 -10.05 0.87 -10.86
C VAL A 63 -8.62 0.38 -10.98
N PHE A 64 -7.85 1.01 -11.85
CA PHE A 64 -6.42 0.73 -12.01
C PHE A 64 -5.64 1.84 -11.30
N THR A 65 -5.16 1.56 -10.11
CA THR A 65 -4.65 2.59 -9.17
C THR A 65 -3.29 3.12 -9.56
N THR A 66 -2.27 2.23 -9.52
CA THR A 66 -0.86 2.51 -9.83
C THR A 66 -0.23 1.29 -10.50
N PHE A 67 0.85 1.52 -11.22
CA PHE A 67 1.62 0.46 -11.88
C PHE A 67 3.12 0.71 -11.66
N PHE A 68 3.74 -0.13 -10.85
CA PHE A 68 5.17 -0.14 -10.58
C PHE A 68 5.73 -1.54 -10.80
N PRO A 69 7.03 -1.71 -11.07
CA PRO A 69 7.65 -3.02 -11.13
C PRO A 69 7.44 -3.79 -9.83
N ASP A 70 6.82 -4.96 -9.94
CA ASP A 70 6.72 -5.94 -8.87
C ASP A 70 6.69 -7.34 -9.48
N HIS A 71 6.98 -8.36 -8.68
CA HIS A 71 6.98 -9.75 -9.12
C HIS A 71 7.89 -10.03 -10.33
N MET A 72 8.95 -9.24 -10.52
CA MET A 72 9.82 -9.35 -11.69
C MET A 72 10.53 -10.71 -11.81
N GLY A 73 10.73 -11.43 -10.72
CA GLY A 73 11.20 -12.82 -10.74
C GLY A 73 10.25 -13.75 -11.52
N TYR A 74 8.94 -13.67 -11.23
CA TYR A 74 7.91 -14.44 -11.94
C TYR A 74 7.80 -14.05 -13.43
N TYR A 75 7.82 -12.74 -13.69
CA TYR A 75 7.71 -12.20 -15.04
C TYR A 75 9.05 -12.17 -15.81
N LYS A 76 10.14 -12.71 -15.23
CA LYS A 76 11.48 -12.74 -15.83
C LYS A 76 11.93 -11.36 -16.34
N GLY A 77 11.69 -10.32 -15.54
CA GLY A 77 12.00 -8.92 -15.89
C GLY A 77 11.05 -8.29 -16.93
N ASN A 78 10.07 -9.01 -17.44
CA ASN A 78 9.18 -8.51 -18.51
C ASN A 78 8.00 -7.72 -17.95
N ILE A 79 8.18 -6.43 -17.76
CA ILE A 79 7.16 -5.51 -17.26
C ILE A 79 5.93 -5.40 -18.18
N LYS A 80 6.10 -5.57 -19.51
CA LYS A 80 4.99 -5.57 -20.47
C LYS A 80 4.08 -6.77 -20.25
N LYS A 81 4.64 -7.96 -19.97
CA LYS A 81 3.86 -9.16 -19.64
C LYS A 81 3.09 -8.96 -18.33
N TYR A 82 3.75 -8.37 -17.32
CA TYR A 82 3.09 -8.01 -16.05
C TYR A 82 1.93 -7.04 -16.26
N PHE A 83 2.12 -6.00 -17.10
CA PHE A 83 1.05 -5.07 -17.46
C PHE A 83 -0.09 -5.78 -18.19
N SER A 84 0.22 -6.68 -19.15
CA SER A 84 -0.79 -7.42 -19.92
C SER A 84 -1.74 -8.21 -19.01
N ASP A 85 -1.21 -8.87 -17.98
CA ASP A 85 -2.04 -9.60 -17.01
C ASP A 85 -2.91 -8.64 -16.19
N LYS A 86 -2.33 -7.53 -15.72
CA LYS A 86 -3.12 -6.51 -15.02
C LYS A 86 -4.16 -5.83 -15.91
N ALA A 87 -3.91 -5.69 -17.20
CA ALA A 87 -4.83 -5.08 -18.15
C ALA A 87 -6.12 -5.89 -18.35
N HIS A 88 -6.15 -7.17 -17.97
CA HIS A 88 -7.39 -7.96 -18.02
C HIS A 88 -8.50 -7.35 -17.14
N ILE A 89 -8.16 -6.47 -16.20
CA ILE A 89 -9.16 -5.74 -15.42
C ILE A 89 -10.07 -4.85 -16.28
N PHE A 90 -9.62 -4.43 -17.48
CA PHE A 90 -10.41 -3.58 -18.41
C PHE A 90 -10.45 -4.08 -19.85
N LYS A 91 -9.63 -5.07 -20.22
CA LYS A 91 -9.44 -5.52 -21.60
C LYS A 91 -10.73 -5.98 -22.28
N TYR A 92 -11.65 -6.54 -21.51
CA TYR A 92 -12.92 -7.06 -22.00
C TYR A 92 -14.12 -6.18 -21.67
N HIS A 93 -13.88 -4.91 -21.33
CA HIS A 93 -14.93 -3.92 -21.12
C HIS A 93 -15.81 -3.74 -22.35
N LYS A 94 -17.08 -3.49 -22.09
CA LYS A 94 -18.08 -3.06 -23.07
C LYS A 94 -18.24 -1.52 -23.03
N ASN A 95 -18.96 -0.94 -23.99
CA ASN A 95 -19.12 0.52 -24.08
C ASN A 95 -19.78 1.14 -22.84
N LYS A 96 -20.61 0.37 -22.10
CA LYS A 96 -21.27 0.82 -20.87
C LYS A 96 -20.44 0.71 -19.61
N ASP A 97 -19.31 0.03 -19.70
CA ASP A 97 -18.42 -0.18 -18.55
C ASP A 97 -17.56 1.05 -18.29
N LEU A 98 -16.92 1.12 -17.13
CA LEU A 98 -16.14 2.26 -16.71
C LEU A 98 -14.74 1.81 -16.22
N LEU A 99 -13.73 2.53 -16.70
CA LEU A 99 -12.36 2.41 -16.22
C LEU A 99 -11.93 3.69 -15.49
N ILE A 100 -11.74 3.62 -14.19
CA ILE A 100 -11.15 4.69 -13.38
C ILE A 100 -9.65 4.43 -13.30
N VAL A 101 -8.85 5.40 -13.71
CA VAL A 101 -7.40 5.22 -13.88
C VAL A 101 -6.64 6.21 -13.03
N GLY A 102 -5.69 5.72 -12.27
CA GLY A 102 -4.66 6.55 -11.66
C GLY A 102 -3.79 7.23 -12.71
N LYS A 103 -3.52 8.51 -12.54
CA LYS A 103 -2.77 9.33 -13.52
C LYS A 103 -1.43 8.70 -13.91
N GLN A 104 -0.73 8.08 -12.95
CA GLN A 104 0.55 7.41 -13.17
C GLN A 104 0.45 6.22 -14.13
N VAL A 105 -0.72 5.58 -14.25
CA VAL A 105 -0.92 4.41 -15.12
C VAL A 105 -1.15 4.80 -16.59
N LEU A 106 -1.56 6.03 -16.86
CA LEU A 106 -1.94 6.48 -18.20
C LEU A 106 -0.88 6.22 -19.29
N PRO A 107 0.41 6.54 -19.10
CA PRO A 107 1.43 6.29 -20.11
C PRO A 107 1.52 4.79 -20.49
N PHE A 108 1.32 3.91 -19.51
CA PHE A 108 1.33 2.45 -19.76
C PHE A 108 0.10 2.00 -20.53
N ILE A 109 -1.07 2.55 -20.20
CA ILE A 109 -2.31 2.29 -20.93
C ILE A 109 -2.18 2.76 -22.37
N GLN A 110 -1.67 3.97 -22.61
CA GLN A 110 -1.44 4.50 -23.96
C GLN A 110 -0.48 3.62 -24.77
N LYS A 111 0.59 3.15 -24.12
CA LYS A 111 1.63 2.34 -24.77
C LYS A 111 1.21 0.89 -25.01
N TRP A 112 0.48 0.27 -24.08
CA TRP A 112 0.25 -1.18 -24.08
C TRP A 112 -1.23 -1.59 -23.89
N GLY A 113 -2.13 -0.67 -23.61
CA GLY A 113 -3.53 -0.98 -23.26
C GLY A 113 -4.41 -1.42 -24.43
N GLY A 114 -3.99 -1.14 -25.67
CA GLY A 114 -4.79 -1.45 -26.85
C GLY A 114 -6.08 -0.63 -26.95
N LYS A 115 -7.07 -1.14 -27.69
CA LYS A 115 -8.38 -0.48 -27.86
C LYS A 115 -9.25 -0.70 -26.63
N ILE A 116 -9.54 0.38 -25.89
CA ILE A 116 -10.44 0.38 -24.73
C ILE A 116 -11.82 0.86 -25.17
N LYS A 117 -12.85 0.05 -24.89
CA LYS A 117 -14.24 0.34 -25.28
C LYS A 117 -14.98 1.18 -24.23
N SER A 118 -14.59 1.06 -22.96
CA SER A 118 -15.25 1.77 -21.86
C SER A 118 -14.85 3.23 -21.78
N LYS A 119 -15.68 4.03 -21.11
CA LYS A 119 -15.31 5.39 -20.69
C LYS A 119 -14.13 5.33 -19.73
N ILE A 120 -13.15 6.20 -19.91
CA ILE A 120 -12.02 6.36 -18.98
C ILE A 120 -12.27 7.61 -18.14
N VAL A 121 -12.10 7.48 -16.82
CA VAL A 121 -12.18 8.58 -15.87
C VAL A 121 -10.87 8.68 -15.11
N ILE A 122 -10.30 9.87 -15.09
CA ILE A 122 -9.09 10.19 -14.32
C ILE A 122 -9.54 11.12 -13.19
N PRO A 123 -9.43 10.69 -11.92
CA PRO A 123 -9.86 11.50 -10.79
C PRO A 123 -8.95 12.72 -10.60
N LYS A 124 -9.47 13.74 -9.93
CA LYS A 124 -8.65 14.85 -9.41
C LYS A 124 -7.62 14.32 -8.41
N GLU A 125 -6.48 14.99 -8.30
CA GLU A 125 -5.38 14.54 -7.46
C GLU A 125 -5.63 14.74 -5.96
N LYS A 126 -6.47 15.70 -5.60
CA LYS A 126 -6.71 16.09 -4.20
C LYS A 126 -8.20 16.11 -3.87
N LEU A 127 -8.50 15.78 -2.63
CA LEU A 127 -9.82 15.96 -2.05
C LEU A 127 -10.21 17.45 -2.00
N PRO A 128 -11.50 17.79 -2.04
CA PRO A 128 -11.96 19.15 -1.74
C PRO A 128 -11.45 19.61 -0.38
N LYS A 129 -11.01 20.86 -0.26
CA LYS A 129 -10.43 21.40 0.99
C LYS A 129 -11.35 21.26 2.22
N SER A 130 -12.68 21.21 2.00
CA SER A 130 -13.68 21.04 3.05
C SER A 130 -13.86 19.60 3.53
N TRP A 131 -13.21 18.63 2.90
CA TRP A 131 -13.31 17.22 3.27
C TRP A 131 -12.15 16.82 4.18
N LYS A 132 -12.48 16.16 5.29
CA LYS A 132 -11.48 15.60 6.20
C LYS A 132 -11.20 14.15 5.83
N PHE A 133 -9.93 13.80 5.81
CA PHE A 133 -9.48 12.43 5.64
C PHE A 133 -8.30 12.16 6.58
N ASN A 134 -8.44 11.17 7.44
CA ASN A 134 -7.55 10.99 8.57
C ASN A 134 -6.28 10.18 8.27
N LEU A 135 -6.13 9.69 7.04
CA LEU A 135 -4.91 8.98 6.66
C LEU A 135 -3.88 9.97 6.12
N PRO A 136 -2.63 9.93 6.63
CA PRO A 136 -1.59 10.85 6.18
C PRO A 136 -1.10 10.51 4.77
N GLY A 137 -0.61 11.54 4.07
CA GLY A 137 0.07 11.42 2.80
C GLY A 137 -0.81 11.66 1.57
N MET A 138 -0.22 12.32 0.57
CA MET A 138 -0.90 12.68 -0.68
C MET A 138 -1.39 11.44 -1.47
N HIS A 139 -0.66 10.32 -1.38
CA HIS A 139 -1.07 9.07 -1.98
C HIS A 139 -2.39 8.53 -1.39
N ASN A 140 -2.62 8.73 -0.10
CA ASN A 140 -3.88 8.34 0.53
C ASN A 140 -5.04 9.26 0.11
N GLU A 141 -4.79 10.57 -0.04
CA GLU A 141 -5.79 11.47 -0.62
C GLU A 141 -6.14 11.06 -2.06
N TYR A 142 -5.12 10.70 -2.86
CA TYR A 142 -5.34 10.23 -4.22
C TYR A 142 -6.11 8.90 -4.25
N ASN A 143 -5.78 7.96 -3.37
CA ASN A 143 -6.56 6.72 -3.18
C ASN A 143 -8.02 7.01 -2.79
N ALA A 144 -8.25 8.05 -1.98
CA ALA A 144 -9.59 8.48 -1.63
C ALA A 144 -10.33 9.05 -2.85
N MET A 145 -9.67 9.84 -3.71
CA MET A 145 -10.28 10.35 -4.94
C MET A 145 -10.68 9.25 -5.92
N LEU A 146 -9.87 8.19 -6.06
CA LEU A 146 -10.25 7.00 -6.82
C LEU A 146 -11.55 6.36 -6.29
N ALA A 147 -11.66 6.26 -4.96
CA ALA A 147 -12.88 5.72 -4.32
C ALA A 147 -14.09 6.67 -4.43
N VAL A 148 -13.86 7.99 -4.40
CA VAL A 148 -14.89 9.02 -4.62
C VAL A 148 -15.49 8.90 -6.02
N GLU A 149 -14.66 8.68 -7.05
CA GLU A 149 -15.17 8.52 -8.42
C GLU A 149 -16.03 7.24 -8.57
N VAL A 150 -15.66 6.16 -7.88
CA VAL A 150 -16.54 4.98 -7.81
C VAL A 150 -17.87 5.32 -7.14
N ALA A 151 -17.84 6.06 -6.03
CA ALA A 151 -19.04 6.45 -5.30
C ALA A 151 -19.97 7.32 -6.17
N ARG A 152 -19.41 8.30 -6.90
CA ARG A 152 -20.14 9.16 -7.83
C ARG A 152 -20.75 8.37 -8.97
N THR A 153 -20.01 7.43 -9.55
CA THR A 153 -20.50 6.52 -10.59
C THR A 153 -21.71 5.72 -10.12
N LEU A 154 -21.74 5.34 -8.83
CA LEU A 154 -22.84 4.60 -8.22
C LEU A 154 -23.91 5.50 -7.59
N CYS A 155 -23.94 6.79 -7.96
CA CYS A 155 -24.90 7.80 -7.50
C CYS A 155 -24.96 7.93 -5.96
N ILE A 156 -23.82 7.77 -5.28
CA ILE A 156 -23.71 8.06 -3.85
C ILE A 156 -23.40 9.54 -3.69
N SER A 157 -24.20 10.26 -2.91
CA SER A 157 -24.03 11.70 -2.73
C SER A 157 -22.69 12.03 -2.07
N ASP A 158 -22.09 13.16 -2.43
CA ASP A 158 -20.85 13.66 -1.84
C ASP A 158 -20.94 13.81 -0.31
N LYS A 159 -22.13 14.15 0.23
CA LYS A 159 -22.38 14.21 1.68
C LYS A 159 -22.15 12.85 2.38
N LYS A 160 -22.68 11.75 1.79
CA LYS A 160 -22.48 10.38 2.33
C LYS A 160 -21.04 9.93 2.16
N THR A 161 -20.44 10.20 1.00
CA THR A 161 -19.05 9.85 0.69
C THR A 161 -18.09 10.54 1.64
N ARG A 162 -18.26 11.85 1.90
CA ARG A 162 -17.45 12.62 2.85
C ARG A 162 -17.52 12.03 4.25
N ARG A 163 -18.71 11.74 4.77
CA ARG A 163 -18.88 11.12 6.10
C ARG A 163 -18.19 9.77 6.21
N ALA A 164 -18.24 8.97 5.14
CA ALA A 164 -17.56 7.69 5.10
C ALA A 164 -16.02 7.86 5.09
N LEU A 165 -15.48 8.85 4.36
CA LEU A 165 -14.04 9.17 4.39
C LEU A 165 -13.59 9.62 5.77
N GLU A 166 -14.35 10.48 6.44
CA GLU A 166 -14.06 10.99 7.78
C GLU A 166 -14.01 9.87 8.84
N SER A 167 -14.81 8.81 8.67
CA SER A 167 -14.85 7.64 9.58
C SER A 167 -13.91 6.51 9.21
N PHE A 168 -13.24 6.60 8.05
CA PHE A 168 -12.35 5.53 7.61
C PHE A 168 -11.03 5.54 8.40
N THR A 169 -10.63 4.37 8.86
CA THR A 169 -9.36 4.15 9.57
C THR A 169 -8.39 3.35 8.71
N SER A 170 -7.09 3.50 8.97
CA SER A 170 -6.06 2.74 8.25
C SER A 170 -6.23 1.24 8.43
N LEU A 171 -5.91 0.52 7.38
CA LEU A 171 -5.87 -0.94 7.44
C LEU A 171 -4.62 -1.40 8.21
N PRO A 172 -4.67 -2.58 8.85
CA PRO A 172 -3.48 -3.17 9.45
C PRO A 172 -2.31 -3.23 8.46
N GLY A 173 -1.16 -2.73 8.89
CA GLY A 173 0.06 -2.73 8.07
C GLY A 173 0.10 -1.73 6.90
N ARG A 174 -0.86 -0.82 6.78
CA ARG A 174 -0.90 0.24 5.75
C ARG A 174 -0.82 1.61 6.42
N LEU A 175 0.39 2.07 6.70
CA LEU A 175 0.69 3.32 7.40
C LEU A 175 -0.20 3.49 8.66
N GLN A 176 -0.39 2.39 9.36
CA GLN A 176 -1.28 2.27 10.52
C GLN A 176 -0.66 2.96 11.74
N PHE A 177 -1.29 4.04 12.21
CA PHE A 177 -0.93 4.60 13.50
C PHE A 177 -1.31 3.60 14.60
N LEU A 178 -0.33 3.11 15.35
CA LEU A 178 -0.56 2.15 16.43
C LEU A 178 -0.82 2.85 17.75
N ARG A 179 0.10 3.69 18.16
CA ARG A 179 0.06 4.39 19.45
C ARG A 179 1.13 5.47 19.55
N LYS A 180 1.02 6.29 20.60
CA LYS A 180 2.06 7.20 21.05
C LYS A 180 2.60 6.69 22.39
N VAL A 181 3.92 6.51 22.49
CA VAL A 181 4.62 6.02 23.69
C VAL A 181 5.68 7.04 24.06
N ASN A 182 5.64 7.60 25.27
CA ASN A 182 6.60 8.60 25.76
C ASN A 182 6.84 9.77 24.78
N GLY A 183 5.78 10.17 24.06
CA GLY A 183 5.86 11.23 23.05
C GLY A 183 6.33 10.78 21.68
N ILE A 184 6.67 9.51 21.46
CA ILE A 184 7.09 8.92 20.20
C ILE A 184 5.86 8.34 19.51
N LYS A 185 5.61 8.72 18.26
CA LYS A 185 4.56 8.12 17.42
C LYS A 185 5.07 6.83 16.79
N VAL A 186 4.21 5.81 16.70
CA VAL A 186 4.57 4.52 16.09
C VAL A 186 3.61 4.19 14.96
N TYR A 187 4.18 4.00 13.77
CA TYR A 187 3.45 3.59 12.58
C TYR A 187 3.87 2.21 12.10
N ASN A 188 2.87 1.39 11.80
CA ASN A 188 3.05 0.10 11.16
C ASN A 188 2.71 0.23 9.67
N ASP A 189 3.71 0.13 8.83
CA ASP A 189 3.59 0.15 7.38
C ASP A 189 4.18 -1.14 6.77
N ASN A 190 4.01 -2.23 7.48
CA ASN A 190 4.57 -3.54 7.15
C ASN A 190 4.22 -4.05 5.75
N SER A 191 3.11 -3.60 5.16
CA SER A 191 2.72 -3.99 3.81
C SER A 191 3.48 -3.23 2.71
N SER A 192 4.35 -2.29 3.05
CA SER A 192 5.28 -1.63 2.11
C SER A 192 6.47 -2.54 1.83
N THR A 193 6.32 -3.39 0.81
CA THR A 193 7.30 -4.42 0.43
C THR A 193 8.11 -4.04 -0.81
N THR A 194 8.05 -2.77 -1.22
CA THR A 194 8.80 -2.19 -2.33
C THR A 194 9.43 -0.87 -1.91
N PRO A 195 10.54 -0.42 -2.55
CA PRO A 195 11.17 0.86 -2.24
C PRO A 195 10.22 2.04 -2.42
N ASP A 196 9.44 2.07 -3.51
CA ASP A 196 8.47 3.14 -3.79
C ASP A 196 7.46 3.32 -2.64
N ALA A 197 6.95 2.21 -2.11
CA ALA A 197 5.99 2.25 -1.00
C ALA A 197 6.60 2.86 0.27
N THR A 198 7.86 2.51 0.59
CA THR A 198 8.55 3.08 1.76
C THR A 198 8.89 4.56 1.56
N ILE A 199 9.26 5.00 0.34
CA ILE A 199 9.46 6.41 0.01
C ILE A 199 8.17 7.20 0.31
N VAL A 200 7.04 6.70 -0.18
CA VAL A 200 5.74 7.34 0.02
C VAL A 200 5.34 7.38 1.50
N ALA A 201 5.67 6.34 2.28
CA ALA A 201 5.45 6.33 3.72
C ALA A 201 6.32 7.36 4.45
N LEU A 202 7.61 7.49 4.08
CA LEU A 202 8.50 8.53 4.61
C LEU A 202 7.97 9.94 4.32
N GLN A 203 7.51 10.20 3.10
CA GLN A 203 6.91 11.48 2.71
C GLN A 203 5.62 11.78 3.49
N ALA A 204 4.85 10.75 3.86
CA ALA A 204 3.58 10.91 4.55
C ALA A 204 3.72 11.24 6.04
N VAL A 205 4.74 10.69 6.72
CA VAL A 205 4.92 10.85 8.17
C VAL A 205 6.15 11.66 8.54
N GLY A 206 7.06 11.89 7.59
CA GLY A 206 8.30 12.61 7.79
C GLY A 206 8.17 14.11 7.51
N ASP A 207 9.14 14.85 8.03
CA ASP A 207 9.36 16.28 7.77
C ASP A 207 10.83 16.45 7.37
N VAL A 208 11.06 16.96 6.16
CA VAL A 208 12.41 17.16 5.60
C VAL A 208 13.22 18.15 6.44
N LYS A 209 12.57 19.17 7.00
CA LYS A 209 13.24 20.18 7.84
C LYS A 209 13.63 19.62 9.22
N ALA A 210 12.77 18.78 9.78
CA ALA A 210 12.95 18.28 11.14
C ALA A 210 13.74 16.97 11.21
N ARG A 211 13.72 16.14 10.17
CA ARG A 211 14.35 14.81 10.10
C ARG A 211 14.12 13.98 11.38
N LYS A 212 12.84 13.72 11.70
CA LYS A 212 12.44 13.08 12.97
C LYS A 212 11.97 11.62 12.80
N VAL A 213 12.30 10.98 11.69
CA VAL A 213 11.91 9.58 11.50
C VAL A 213 13.02 8.65 11.97
N VAL A 214 12.64 7.66 12.77
CA VAL A 214 13.42 6.46 13.08
C VAL A 214 12.85 5.35 12.20
N LEU A 215 13.56 5.03 11.11
CA LEU A 215 13.11 4.05 10.13
C LEU A 215 13.55 2.65 10.53
N ILE A 216 12.62 1.70 10.56
CA ILE A 216 12.92 0.26 10.60
C ILE A 216 12.72 -0.28 9.18
N ILE A 217 13.79 -0.82 8.57
CA ILE A 217 13.82 -1.30 7.20
C ILE A 217 14.55 -2.64 7.13
N GLY A 218 14.13 -3.54 6.24
CA GLY A 218 14.81 -4.81 5.97
C GLY A 218 13.86 -5.96 5.71
N GLY A 219 14.40 -7.02 5.15
CA GLY A 219 13.71 -8.25 4.78
C GLY A 219 14.43 -8.99 3.66
N ASP A 220 13.75 -9.93 3.02
CA ASP A 220 14.32 -10.72 1.94
C ASP A 220 14.27 -10.00 0.58
N ASN A 221 15.13 -10.39 -0.35
CA ASN A 221 15.34 -9.69 -1.61
C ASN A 221 14.21 -9.93 -2.62
N LYS A 222 13.76 -8.85 -3.27
CA LYS A 222 12.84 -8.86 -4.43
C LYS A 222 13.53 -8.50 -5.75
N PHE A 223 14.84 -8.29 -5.74
CA PHE A 223 15.61 -7.83 -6.91
C PHE A 223 15.09 -6.51 -7.49
N LEU A 224 14.62 -5.61 -6.62
CA LEU A 224 14.18 -4.26 -6.98
C LEU A 224 15.34 -3.27 -6.81
N ASP A 225 15.34 -2.22 -7.63
CA ASP A 225 16.30 -1.13 -7.49
C ASP A 225 15.97 -0.31 -6.24
N MET A 226 16.91 -0.24 -5.31
CA MET A 226 16.80 0.47 -4.04
C MET A 226 17.38 1.88 -4.08
N SER A 227 17.95 2.31 -5.22
CA SER A 227 18.74 3.54 -5.33
C SER A 227 17.95 4.78 -4.95
N GLU A 228 16.70 4.91 -5.40
CA GLU A 228 15.86 6.06 -5.07
C GLU A 228 15.54 6.10 -3.57
N LEU A 229 15.18 4.97 -2.97
CA LEU A 229 14.92 4.89 -1.53
C LEU A 229 16.15 5.27 -0.71
N ILE A 230 17.33 4.77 -1.10
CA ILE A 230 18.59 5.11 -0.44
C ILE A 230 18.84 6.63 -0.49
N ASN A 231 18.50 7.31 -1.59
CA ASN A 231 18.63 8.76 -1.72
C ASN A 231 17.58 9.55 -0.92
N GLU A 232 16.40 8.96 -0.68
CA GLU A 232 15.31 9.60 0.06
C GLU A 232 15.47 9.49 1.58
N ILE A 233 15.98 8.34 2.10
CA ILE A 233 16.12 8.10 3.55
C ILE A 233 16.79 9.28 4.28
N PRO A 234 17.94 9.85 3.83
CA PRO A 234 18.60 10.93 4.53
C PRO A 234 17.79 12.23 4.66
N LYS A 235 16.78 12.42 3.82
CA LYS A 235 15.94 13.61 3.86
C LYS A 235 14.98 13.61 5.05
N PHE A 236 14.55 12.44 5.52
CA PHE A 236 13.51 12.31 6.53
C PHE A 236 13.99 11.71 7.84
N CYS A 237 15.05 10.87 7.79
CA CYS A 237 15.45 10.05 8.91
C CYS A 237 16.55 10.71 9.75
N SER A 238 16.38 10.65 11.08
CA SER A 238 17.44 10.88 12.04
C SER A 238 18.20 9.61 12.39
N LYS A 239 17.52 8.46 12.25
CA LYS A 239 18.05 7.14 12.60
C LYS A 239 17.48 6.07 11.68
N VAL A 240 18.27 5.02 11.43
CA VAL A 240 17.87 3.82 10.68
C VAL A 240 18.24 2.60 11.49
N VAL A 241 17.30 1.66 11.61
CA VAL A 241 17.55 0.34 12.20
C VAL A 241 17.30 -0.70 11.11
N LEU A 242 18.37 -1.35 10.69
CA LEU A 242 18.31 -2.44 9.73
C LEU A 242 17.87 -3.73 10.42
N PHE A 243 16.89 -4.40 9.85
CA PHE A 243 16.53 -5.76 10.15
C PHE A 243 17.38 -6.68 9.27
N LYS A 244 18.32 -7.43 9.88
CA LYS A 244 19.28 -8.26 9.16
C LYS A 244 18.62 -9.41 8.44
N GLU A 245 18.66 -9.38 7.13
CA GLU A 245 18.16 -10.40 6.21
C GLU A 245 18.90 -10.29 4.87
N ARG A 246 18.82 -11.32 4.01
CA ARG A 246 19.54 -11.37 2.72
C ARG A 246 19.32 -10.17 1.81
N GLY A 247 18.11 -9.61 1.81
CA GLY A 247 17.85 -8.40 1.03
C GLY A 247 18.51 -7.17 1.63
N THR A 248 18.61 -7.10 2.95
CA THR A 248 19.24 -5.99 3.67
C THR A 248 20.75 -5.93 3.42
N ASP A 249 21.40 -7.09 3.25
CA ASP A 249 22.83 -7.17 2.96
C ASP A 249 23.22 -6.38 1.70
N LEU A 250 22.34 -6.34 0.70
CA LEU A 250 22.59 -5.62 -0.56
C LEU A 250 22.67 -4.09 -0.43
N ILE A 251 22.05 -3.53 0.59
CA ILE A 251 22.03 -2.08 0.84
C ILE A 251 22.83 -1.67 2.07
N ARG A 252 23.33 -2.63 2.81
CA ARG A 252 23.95 -2.48 4.12
C ARG A 252 25.02 -1.39 4.13
N ASP A 253 26.02 -1.50 3.27
CA ASP A 253 27.16 -0.57 3.25
C ASP A 253 26.72 0.85 2.89
N LYS A 254 25.80 0.98 1.92
CA LYS A 254 25.22 2.27 1.54
C LYS A 254 24.46 2.92 2.70
N ILE A 255 23.69 2.15 3.47
CA ILE A 255 22.97 2.67 4.64
C ILE A 255 23.95 3.02 5.77
N PHE A 256 24.97 2.20 6.01
CA PHE A 256 25.99 2.50 7.03
C PHE A 256 26.79 3.78 6.70
N SER A 257 26.98 4.10 5.42
CA SER A 257 27.63 5.36 5.02
C SER A 257 26.85 6.63 5.46
N PHE A 258 25.57 6.51 5.81
CA PHE A 258 24.78 7.62 6.33
C PHE A 258 25.26 8.15 7.67
N ARG A 259 26.09 7.39 8.40
CA ARG A 259 26.78 7.87 9.60
C ARG A 259 27.62 9.12 9.30
N ASN A 260 28.22 9.20 8.11
CA ASN A 260 28.98 10.37 7.66
C ASN A 260 28.08 11.59 7.38
N LYS A 261 26.74 11.39 7.32
CA LYS A 261 25.73 12.44 7.17
C LYS A 261 25.00 12.75 8.50
N GLY A 262 25.54 12.27 9.63
CA GLY A 262 24.97 12.49 10.96
C GLY A 262 23.71 11.67 11.28
N ILE A 263 23.45 10.59 10.52
CA ILE A 263 22.33 9.67 10.75
C ILE A 263 22.85 8.45 11.53
N ALA A 264 22.28 8.19 12.68
CA ALA A 264 22.64 7.00 13.44
C ALA A 264 22.08 5.72 12.78
N VAL A 265 22.95 4.74 12.52
CA VAL A 265 22.59 3.49 11.86
C VAL A 265 22.93 2.33 12.77
N TYR A 266 21.96 1.44 12.95
CA TYR A 266 22.05 0.21 13.73
C TYR A 266 21.61 -0.98 12.88
N GLU A 267 22.10 -2.16 13.20
CA GLU A 267 21.66 -3.42 12.61
C GLU A 267 21.34 -4.41 13.73
N GLU A 268 20.25 -5.12 13.61
CA GLU A 268 19.78 -6.06 14.62
C GLU A 268 19.29 -7.34 13.94
N GLU A 269 19.53 -8.46 14.60
CA GLU A 269 19.01 -9.75 14.20
C GLU A 269 17.68 -10.05 14.90
N GLY A 270 16.65 -10.38 14.12
CA GLY A 270 15.30 -10.65 14.61
C GLY A 270 14.47 -9.39 14.90
N LEU A 271 13.17 -9.47 14.58
CA LEU A 271 12.24 -8.33 14.66
C LEU A 271 12.14 -7.74 16.07
N LYS A 272 12.19 -8.59 17.11
CA LYS A 272 12.05 -8.15 18.51
C LYS A 272 13.21 -7.23 18.93
N SER A 273 14.46 -7.59 18.61
CA SER A 273 15.63 -6.78 18.88
C SER A 273 15.63 -5.49 18.08
N THR A 274 15.28 -5.58 16.78
CA THR A 274 15.15 -4.42 15.90
C THR A 274 14.16 -3.39 16.44
N VAL A 275 12.98 -3.81 16.88
CA VAL A 275 11.96 -2.93 17.47
C VAL A 275 12.45 -2.36 18.80
N LYS A 276 13.02 -3.19 19.68
CA LYS A 276 13.58 -2.71 20.95
C LYS A 276 14.68 -1.67 20.73
N ARG A 277 15.57 -1.88 19.76
CA ARG A 277 16.59 -0.91 19.38
C ARG A 277 15.96 0.40 18.94
N ALA A 278 15.00 0.37 18.03
CA ALA A 278 14.32 1.58 17.55
C ALA A 278 13.72 2.40 18.71
N PHE A 279 13.08 1.73 19.67
CA PHE A 279 12.52 2.42 20.85
C PHE A 279 13.60 2.97 21.80
N SER A 280 14.71 2.23 22.01
CA SER A 280 15.79 2.68 22.93
C SER A 280 16.52 3.91 22.43
N ILE A 281 16.54 4.14 21.10
CA ILE A 281 17.24 5.28 20.49
C ILE A 281 16.30 6.43 20.11
N ALA A 282 14.98 6.17 20.01
CA ALA A 282 14.02 7.19 19.64
C ALA A 282 13.86 8.23 20.77
N LYS A 283 13.72 9.51 20.39
CA LYS A 283 13.53 10.63 21.30
C LYS A 283 12.08 11.12 21.25
N ARG A 284 11.63 11.79 22.31
CA ARG A 284 10.33 12.45 22.35
C ARG A 284 10.15 13.40 21.15
N GLY A 285 9.02 13.28 20.47
CA GLY A 285 8.71 14.04 19.24
C GLY A 285 9.15 13.38 17.95
N GLU A 286 9.90 12.26 18.00
CA GLU A 286 10.22 11.46 16.82
C GLU A 286 9.09 10.47 16.47
N THR A 287 9.19 9.93 15.26
CA THR A 287 8.25 8.94 14.73
C THR A 287 9.01 7.66 14.39
N ILE A 288 8.65 6.55 15.01
CA ILE A 288 9.11 5.22 14.58
C ILE A 288 8.21 4.78 13.42
N LEU A 289 8.81 4.55 12.26
CA LEU A 289 8.16 4.03 11.06
C LEU A 289 8.71 2.64 10.76
N TYR A 290 7.87 1.63 10.86
CA TYR A 290 8.17 0.30 10.35
C TYR A 290 7.66 0.16 8.92
N SER A 291 8.54 0.36 7.94
CA SER A 291 8.26 0.28 6.51
C SER A 291 9.39 -0.49 5.83
N PRO A 292 9.23 -1.80 5.68
CA PRO A 292 10.34 -2.72 5.41
C PRO A 292 11.02 -2.52 4.06
N ALA A 293 10.33 -2.08 3.01
CA ALA A 293 10.78 -2.01 1.62
C ALA A 293 11.12 -3.37 0.96
N PHE A 294 11.10 -4.45 1.72
CA PHE A 294 11.56 -5.78 1.36
C PHE A 294 10.47 -6.83 1.53
N PHE A 295 10.70 -7.97 0.89
CA PHE A 295 9.84 -9.13 0.99
C PHE A 295 9.78 -9.69 2.42
N SER A 296 8.66 -10.31 2.79
CA SER A 296 8.45 -10.84 4.13
C SER A 296 8.66 -12.34 4.24
N PHE A 297 8.72 -13.06 3.11
CA PHE A 297 8.98 -14.48 3.12
C PHE A 297 10.46 -14.73 3.36
N GLY A 298 10.77 -15.55 4.33
CA GLY A 298 12.14 -15.85 4.71
C GLY A 298 12.19 -16.70 5.96
N LYS A 299 13.31 -16.65 6.67
CA LYS A 299 13.58 -17.46 7.87
C LYS A 299 12.62 -17.15 9.03
N HIS A 300 12.13 -15.91 9.12
CA HIS A 300 11.48 -15.40 10.33
C HIS A 300 9.95 -15.28 10.25
N PHE A 301 9.36 -15.25 9.05
CA PHE A 301 7.93 -14.98 8.88
C PHE A 301 7.29 -15.90 7.84
N LYS A 302 6.05 -16.29 8.11
CA LYS A 302 5.24 -17.10 7.17
C LYS A 302 4.79 -16.27 5.96
N ASN A 303 4.50 -14.98 6.18
CA ASN A 303 4.06 -14.01 5.17
C ASN A 303 4.07 -12.60 5.78
N GLU A 304 3.68 -11.59 4.99
CA GLU A 304 3.61 -10.19 5.44
C GLU A 304 2.62 -9.97 6.59
N PHE A 305 1.56 -10.73 6.66
CA PHE A 305 0.58 -10.60 7.75
C PHE A 305 1.17 -11.07 9.08
N ASP A 306 1.84 -12.20 9.08
CA ASP A 306 2.55 -12.72 10.25
C ASP A 306 3.61 -11.73 10.73
N ARG A 307 4.41 -11.17 9.83
CA ARG A 307 5.40 -10.13 10.13
C ARG A 307 4.76 -8.90 10.79
N GLY A 308 3.63 -8.44 10.24
CA GLY A 308 2.88 -7.30 10.78
C GLY A 308 2.27 -7.58 12.16
N ASP A 309 1.69 -8.77 12.36
CA ASP A 309 1.09 -9.17 13.63
C ASP A 309 2.16 -9.28 14.73
N GLN A 310 3.35 -9.85 14.41
CA GLN A 310 4.48 -9.90 15.34
C GLN A 310 4.94 -8.49 15.73
N PHE A 311 5.08 -7.57 14.76
CA PHE A 311 5.43 -6.18 15.04
C PHE A 311 4.42 -5.53 15.99
N VAL A 312 3.12 -5.63 15.70
CA VAL A 312 2.06 -5.07 16.54
C VAL A 312 2.10 -5.66 17.96
N LYS A 313 2.29 -6.98 18.08
CA LYS A 313 2.41 -7.66 19.38
C LYS A 313 3.61 -7.14 20.19
N ILE A 314 4.76 -6.96 19.54
CA ILE A 314 5.96 -6.44 20.21
C ILE A 314 5.70 -5.00 20.69
N VAL A 315 5.17 -4.12 19.82
CA VAL A 315 4.89 -2.72 20.15
C VAL A 315 3.87 -2.58 21.29
N LYS A 316 2.83 -3.43 21.34
CA LYS A 316 1.84 -3.42 22.43
C LYS A 316 2.43 -3.78 23.78
N ASN A 317 3.45 -4.65 23.80
CA ASN A 317 4.09 -5.14 25.01
C ASN A 317 5.26 -4.26 25.49
N LEU A 318 5.64 -3.23 24.74
CA LEU A 318 6.61 -2.22 25.21
C LEU A 318 5.91 -1.21 26.14
N ARG A 319 6.49 -1.03 27.32
CA ARG A 319 6.04 -0.06 28.33
C ARG A 319 6.64 1.32 28.10
#